data_374f7f2c3e22c0fda6e4e7d2fae3d50e
#
_entry.id   374f7f2c3e22c0fda6e4e7d2fae3d50e
#
_cell.length_a   1.000
_cell.length_b   1.000
_cell.length_c   1.000
_cell.angle_alpha   90.00
_cell.angle_beta   90.00
_cell.angle_gamma   90.00
#
_symmetry.space_group_name_H-M   'P 1'
#
loop_
_entity.id
_entity.type
_entity.pdbx_description
1 polymer ?
#
loop_
_entity_poly.entity_id
_entity_poly.type
_entity_poly.pdbx_seq_one_letter_code
_entity_poly.pdbx_strand_id
1 'polypeptide(L)'
;MFFLINKKIFFFVSIFFLIKVFLATYIPLINDEAYAIAVSKQFSLSFFDHPPLGFISSQIFPKIFGFENEVLYRLPFLLYGLATSIVLYEIGKTIQNHNVGVWSAIIYNIAPFYFFSGGFFVVPDGPLNLGIALVGLCIIKLNFENNKNENFFLLLLGFSLALCFGSKYQGFLIGLGCLLVLIISKKRNFFLKKPYFYLCLLIALVGLLPTIIWNHNNDWISFKFQGSRQNNEINLLNFVYMLIGLMIYLLPQTLIIPLVNFFHLLRNHFKGFNNNNQEFYLILLALPNIFVFTIIFITSDKTFPHWIIPGWLLIVPIFAKQLIGIINRTRRYLYLSSAILIWGLLSILIIHSQTGILTISKNPPPKWDNTLELINWKPLKQPLQNIVKSKSEIGKVKLAAFTWTEAGQVSTLMDNKYDIIVVEGREHHFQFLKKSEIMGPTILVKLSLGKKPNNKSILNRLKVFDSNAQIIQNVSIKRGNKEYATASLFLLNL
;
A
#
# COMPACT_ATOMS: atom_id res chain seq x y z
N MET A 1 -29.28 1.08 12.62
CA MET A 1 -29.76 2.00 11.57
C MET A 1 -28.55 2.65 10.88
N PHE A 2 -27.68 1.83 10.35
CA PHE A 2 -26.51 2.22 9.58
C PHE A 2 -26.86 2.02 8.10
N PHE A 3 -26.59 3.04 7.27
CA PHE A 3 -26.66 2.99 5.82
C PHE A 3 -28.03 2.99 5.13
N LEU A 4 -28.81 4.04 5.31
CA LEU A 4 -29.52 4.55 4.14
C LEU A 4 -28.46 5.26 3.27
N ILE A 5 -27.73 4.47 2.49
CA ILE A 5 -26.73 4.98 1.54
C ILE A 5 -27.51 5.84 0.54
N ASN A 6 -27.17 7.13 0.50
CA ASN A 6 -27.75 8.04 -0.49
C ASN A 6 -27.47 7.48 -1.89
N LYS A 7 -28.48 7.43 -2.77
CA LYS A 7 -28.37 6.92 -4.14
C LYS A 7 -27.14 7.48 -4.91
N LYS A 8 -26.78 8.74 -4.65
CA LYS A 8 -25.61 9.38 -5.28
C LYS A 8 -24.28 8.74 -4.84
N ILE A 9 -24.08 8.50 -3.55
CA ILE A 9 -22.83 7.89 -3.07
C ILE A 9 -22.72 6.44 -3.55
N PHE A 10 -23.83 5.69 -3.49
CA PHE A 10 -23.86 4.33 -4.01
C PHE A 10 -23.43 4.28 -5.48
N PHE A 11 -23.99 5.17 -6.31
CA PHE A 11 -23.64 5.26 -7.73
C PHE A 11 -22.16 5.55 -7.96
N PHE A 12 -21.61 6.61 -7.34
CA PHE A 12 -20.20 6.98 -7.53
C PHE A 12 -19.23 5.90 -7.04
N VAL A 13 -19.46 5.36 -5.84
CA VAL A 13 -18.58 4.37 -5.25
C VAL A 13 -18.64 3.06 -6.04
N SER A 14 -19.82 2.68 -6.54
CA SER A 14 -19.96 1.51 -7.43
C SER A 14 -19.20 1.69 -8.76
N ILE A 15 -19.26 2.87 -9.38
CA ILE A 15 -18.51 3.15 -10.61
C ILE A 15 -17.01 2.98 -10.37
N PHE A 16 -16.46 3.62 -9.33
CA PHE A 16 -15.03 3.48 -9.02
C PHE A 16 -14.64 2.04 -8.70
N PHE A 17 -15.48 1.31 -7.99
CA PHE A 17 -15.26 -0.10 -7.70
C PHE A 17 -15.21 -0.94 -8.98
N LEU A 18 -16.18 -0.76 -9.90
CA LEU A 18 -16.22 -1.48 -11.17
C LEU A 18 -15.02 -1.14 -12.07
N ILE A 19 -14.61 0.14 -12.11
CA ILE A 19 -13.40 0.54 -12.84
C ILE A 19 -12.16 -0.19 -12.26
N LYS A 20 -12.03 -0.26 -10.93
CA LYS A 20 -10.93 -0.97 -10.29
C LYS A 20 -10.97 -2.48 -10.57
N VAL A 21 -12.14 -3.12 -10.51
CA VAL A 21 -12.30 -4.53 -10.87
C VAL A 21 -11.87 -4.77 -12.33
N PHE A 22 -12.30 -3.91 -13.25
CA PHE A 22 -11.89 -3.98 -14.65
C PHE A 22 -10.37 -3.84 -14.79
N LEU A 23 -9.76 -2.83 -14.18
CA LEU A 23 -8.30 -2.63 -14.21
C LEU A 23 -7.54 -3.83 -13.62
N ALA A 24 -8.10 -4.49 -12.60
CA ALA A 24 -7.47 -5.65 -11.96
C ALA A 24 -7.30 -6.84 -12.91
N THR A 25 -8.06 -6.92 -14.00
CA THR A 25 -7.90 -7.94 -15.04
C THR A 25 -6.79 -7.64 -16.04
N TYR A 26 -6.42 -6.36 -16.20
CA TYR A 26 -5.47 -5.90 -17.22
C TYR A 26 -4.09 -5.56 -16.66
N ILE A 27 -4.02 -4.94 -15.48
CA ILE A 27 -2.75 -4.50 -14.90
C ILE A 27 -2.06 -5.71 -14.27
N PRO A 28 -0.84 -6.09 -14.72
CA PRO A 28 -0.05 -7.15 -14.08
C PRO A 28 0.21 -6.84 -12.61
N LEU A 29 0.57 -7.87 -11.84
CA LEU A 29 1.04 -7.66 -10.47
C LEU A 29 2.33 -6.84 -10.49
N ILE A 30 2.39 -5.77 -9.72
CA ILE A 30 3.64 -5.05 -9.46
C ILE A 30 4.55 -5.89 -8.55
N ASN A 31 5.82 -5.54 -8.47
CA ASN A 31 6.80 -6.31 -7.71
C ASN A 31 6.43 -6.46 -6.22
N ASP A 32 5.92 -5.39 -5.59
CA ASP A 32 5.50 -5.41 -4.19
C ASP A 32 4.27 -6.32 -3.97
N GLU A 33 3.30 -6.34 -4.92
CA GLU A 33 2.17 -7.26 -4.86
C GLU A 33 2.61 -8.72 -4.96
N ALA A 34 3.43 -9.02 -5.97
CA ALA A 34 3.92 -10.37 -6.22
C ALA A 34 4.72 -10.89 -5.01
N TYR A 35 5.54 -10.04 -4.40
CA TYR A 35 6.27 -10.36 -3.17
C TYR A 35 5.31 -10.63 -2.00
N ALA A 36 4.36 -9.72 -1.74
CA ALA A 36 3.40 -9.84 -0.65
C ALA A 36 2.58 -11.14 -0.76
N ILE A 37 2.11 -11.46 -1.98
CA ILE A 37 1.36 -12.68 -2.29
C ILE A 37 2.23 -13.93 -2.06
N ALA A 38 3.45 -13.94 -2.56
CA ALA A 38 4.35 -15.09 -2.46
C ALA A 38 4.71 -15.42 -1.00
N VAL A 39 5.11 -14.42 -0.22
CA VAL A 39 5.52 -14.65 1.18
C VAL A 39 4.35 -14.94 2.11
N SER A 40 3.15 -14.44 1.82
CA SER A 40 1.95 -14.68 2.63
C SER A 40 1.28 -16.03 2.37
N LYS A 41 1.76 -16.80 1.41
CA LYS A 41 1.31 -18.18 1.18
C LYS A 41 1.55 -19.07 2.40
N GLN A 42 2.65 -18.87 3.10
CA GLN A 42 2.89 -19.42 4.44
C GLN A 42 2.41 -18.43 5.48
N PHE A 43 1.57 -18.91 6.42
CA PHE A 43 1.10 -18.07 7.52
C PHE A 43 2.26 -17.63 8.41
N SER A 44 2.32 -16.33 8.69
CA SER A 44 3.24 -15.74 9.65
C SER A 44 2.52 -14.71 10.52
N LEU A 45 2.91 -14.60 11.79
CA LEU A 45 2.37 -13.60 12.71
C LEU A 45 2.77 -12.17 12.31
N SER A 46 3.89 -12.01 11.59
CA SER A 46 4.30 -10.77 10.95
C SER A 46 5.24 -11.09 9.79
N PHE A 47 5.56 -10.08 9.00
CA PHE A 47 6.52 -10.21 7.91
C PHE A 47 7.73 -9.30 8.18
N PHE A 48 8.84 -9.57 7.50
CA PHE A 48 10.09 -8.84 7.68
C PHE A 48 9.92 -7.32 7.60
N ASP A 49 9.17 -6.83 6.64
CA ASP A 49 9.01 -5.41 6.30
C ASP A 49 7.67 -4.81 6.75
N HIS A 50 6.66 -5.63 7.07
CA HIS A 50 5.31 -5.16 7.42
C HIS A 50 4.59 -6.06 8.45
N PRO A 51 3.68 -5.48 9.26
CA PRO A 51 2.69 -6.23 10.03
C PRO A 51 1.80 -7.11 9.12
N PRO A 52 1.07 -8.11 9.68
CA PRO A 52 0.55 -9.23 8.89
C PRO A 52 -0.63 -8.93 7.99
N LEU A 53 -1.52 -7.98 8.35
CA LEU A 53 -2.84 -7.85 7.72
C LEU A 53 -2.78 -7.53 6.23
N GLY A 54 -1.85 -6.61 5.83
CA GLY A 54 -1.71 -6.24 4.44
C GLY A 54 -1.43 -7.45 3.55
N PHE A 55 -0.56 -8.35 3.98
CA PHE A 55 -0.13 -9.49 3.20
C PHE A 55 -1.11 -10.67 3.27
N ILE A 56 -1.52 -11.06 4.48
CA ILE A 56 -2.44 -12.18 4.71
C ILE A 56 -3.79 -11.94 4.01
N SER A 57 -4.26 -10.70 3.92
CA SER A 57 -5.52 -10.37 3.26
C SER A 57 -5.57 -10.85 1.81
N SER A 58 -4.44 -10.84 1.09
CA SER A 58 -4.37 -11.32 -0.29
C SER A 58 -4.76 -12.79 -0.46
N GLN A 59 -4.62 -13.59 0.60
CA GLN A 59 -4.90 -15.03 0.56
C GLN A 59 -6.36 -15.39 0.84
N ILE A 60 -7.21 -14.43 1.23
CA ILE A 60 -8.59 -14.70 1.68
C ILE A 60 -9.41 -15.30 0.53
N PHE A 61 -9.56 -14.58 -0.57
CA PHE A 61 -10.42 -15.03 -1.68
C PHE A 61 -9.84 -16.19 -2.49
N PRO A 62 -8.53 -16.26 -2.77
CA PRO A 62 -7.94 -17.46 -3.35
C PRO A 62 -8.24 -18.74 -2.55
N LYS A 63 -8.19 -18.68 -1.20
CA LYS A 63 -8.53 -19.81 -0.34
C LYS A 63 -10.03 -20.15 -0.36
N ILE A 64 -10.90 -19.14 -0.42
CA ILE A 64 -12.36 -19.36 -0.50
C ILE A 64 -12.77 -19.99 -1.80
N PHE A 65 -12.24 -19.51 -2.93
CA PHE A 65 -12.62 -19.97 -4.27
C PHE A 65 -11.81 -21.17 -4.78
N GLY A 66 -10.67 -21.50 -4.14
CA GLY A 66 -9.86 -22.66 -4.49
C GLY A 66 -8.99 -22.48 -5.75
N PHE A 67 -8.89 -21.27 -6.31
CA PHE A 67 -8.02 -20.93 -7.41
C PHE A 67 -7.39 -19.53 -7.25
N GLU A 68 -6.33 -19.28 -8.01
CA GLU A 68 -5.50 -18.09 -7.87
C GLU A 68 -5.52 -17.25 -9.15
N ASN A 69 -5.78 -15.95 -9.03
CA ASN A 69 -5.61 -14.97 -10.09
C ASN A 69 -5.42 -13.55 -9.49
N GLU A 70 -5.02 -12.62 -10.33
CA GLU A 70 -4.72 -11.23 -9.92
C GLU A 70 -5.95 -10.54 -9.32
N VAL A 71 -7.14 -10.82 -9.80
CA VAL A 71 -8.38 -10.21 -9.29
C VAL A 71 -8.69 -10.70 -7.88
N LEU A 72 -8.58 -12.00 -7.61
CA LEU A 72 -8.84 -12.59 -6.29
C LEU A 72 -7.84 -12.12 -5.24
N TYR A 73 -6.57 -11.95 -5.60
CA TYR A 73 -5.58 -11.38 -4.71
C TYR A 73 -5.88 -9.91 -4.35
N ARG A 74 -6.38 -9.13 -5.32
CA ARG A 74 -6.72 -7.71 -5.14
C ARG A 74 -8.09 -7.48 -4.50
N LEU A 75 -9.00 -8.44 -4.53
CA LEU A 75 -10.38 -8.28 -4.08
C LEU A 75 -10.52 -7.77 -2.64
N PRO A 76 -9.75 -8.26 -1.63
CA PRO A 76 -9.79 -7.68 -0.29
C PRO A 76 -9.45 -6.18 -0.28
N PHE A 77 -8.48 -5.77 -1.08
CA PHE A 77 -8.03 -4.37 -1.15
C PHE A 77 -9.05 -3.49 -1.86
N LEU A 78 -9.70 -3.99 -2.89
CA LEU A 78 -10.85 -3.33 -3.52
C LEU A 78 -11.98 -3.08 -2.51
N LEU A 79 -12.25 -4.07 -1.63
CA LEU A 79 -13.25 -3.94 -0.56
C LEU A 79 -12.80 -2.97 0.54
N TYR A 80 -11.51 -2.94 0.91
CA TYR A 80 -10.97 -1.93 1.82
C TYR A 80 -11.14 -0.52 1.25
N GLY A 81 -10.84 -0.29 -0.03
CA GLY A 81 -11.05 0.99 -0.69
C GLY A 81 -12.50 1.40 -0.76
N LEU A 82 -13.41 0.45 -1.06
CA LEU A 82 -14.86 0.65 -1.03
C LEU A 82 -15.34 1.08 0.36
N ALA A 83 -14.97 0.33 1.39
CA ALA A 83 -15.33 0.62 2.77
C ALA A 83 -14.78 1.98 3.24
N THR A 84 -13.52 2.28 2.93
CA THR A 84 -12.89 3.58 3.23
C THR A 84 -13.67 4.74 2.61
N SER A 85 -14.09 4.61 1.34
CA SER A 85 -14.91 5.62 0.65
C SER A 85 -16.22 5.89 1.39
N ILE A 86 -16.89 4.84 1.87
CA ILE A 86 -18.14 4.94 2.62
C ILE A 86 -17.92 5.62 3.98
N VAL A 87 -16.85 5.26 4.68
CA VAL A 87 -16.50 5.86 5.98
C VAL A 87 -16.14 7.34 5.82
N LEU A 88 -15.39 7.72 4.80
CA LEU A 88 -15.07 9.13 4.51
C LEU A 88 -16.33 9.94 4.14
N TYR A 89 -17.26 9.31 3.41
CA TYR A 89 -18.59 9.94 3.19
C TYR A 89 -19.29 10.22 4.52
N GLU A 90 -19.35 9.28 5.45
CA GLU A 90 -20.00 9.47 6.75
C GLU A 90 -19.28 10.55 7.59
N ILE A 91 -17.94 10.61 7.55
CA ILE A 91 -17.18 11.69 8.20
C ILE A 91 -17.56 13.04 7.61
N GLY A 92 -17.50 13.20 6.29
CA GLY A 92 -17.82 14.46 5.62
C GLY A 92 -19.27 14.91 5.84
N LYS A 93 -20.22 13.95 5.82
CA LYS A 93 -21.61 14.19 6.15
C LYS A 93 -21.79 14.66 7.60
N THR A 94 -21.07 14.08 8.54
CA THR A 94 -21.10 14.45 9.97
C THR A 94 -20.48 15.84 10.20
N ILE A 95 -19.41 16.18 9.47
CA ILE A 95 -18.76 17.50 9.58
C ILE A 95 -19.69 18.63 9.11
N GLN A 96 -20.46 18.41 8.04
CA GLN A 96 -21.33 19.45 7.51
C GLN A 96 -22.61 18.91 6.89
N ASN A 97 -22.57 18.13 5.80
CA ASN A 97 -23.76 17.67 5.07
C ASN A 97 -23.44 16.58 4.04
N HIS A 98 -24.50 16.02 3.41
CA HIS A 98 -24.38 14.98 2.39
C HIS A 98 -23.47 15.34 1.22
N ASN A 99 -23.43 16.60 0.77
CA ASN A 99 -22.59 17.00 -0.36
C ASN A 99 -21.10 16.91 0.01
N VAL A 100 -20.73 17.33 1.24
CA VAL A 100 -19.35 17.17 1.74
C VAL A 100 -19.00 15.69 1.83
N GLY A 101 -19.91 14.84 2.30
CA GLY A 101 -19.70 13.40 2.31
C GLY A 101 -19.44 12.84 0.92
N VAL A 102 -20.27 13.17 -0.08
CA VAL A 102 -20.09 12.70 -1.47
C VAL A 102 -18.74 13.14 -2.03
N TRP A 103 -18.38 14.41 -1.84
CA TRP A 103 -17.09 14.91 -2.30
C TRP A 103 -15.90 14.27 -1.58
N SER A 104 -16.03 13.94 -0.28
CA SER A 104 -14.98 13.22 0.44
C SER A 104 -14.69 11.85 -0.20
N ALA A 105 -15.73 11.10 -0.56
CA ALA A 105 -15.59 9.83 -1.26
C ALA A 105 -15.05 9.99 -2.68
N ILE A 106 -15.47 11.03 -3.42
CA ILE A 106 -14.97 11.32 -4.78
C ILE A 106 -13.49 11.68 -4.71
N ILE A 107 -13.07 12.60 -3.82
CA ILE A 107 -11.68 13.02 -3.67
C ILE A 107 -10.77 11.83 -3.35
N TYR A 108 -11.20 10.95 -2.43
CA TYR A 108 -10.46 9.72 -2.11
C TYR A 108 -10.24 8.83 -3.34
N ASN A 109 -11.26 8.64 -4.17
CA ASN A 109 -11.14 7.79 -5.35
C ASN A 109 -10.47 8.48 -6.56
N ILE A 110 -10.44 9.82 -6.62
CA ILE A 110 -9.75 10.56 -7.69
C ILE A 110 -8.26 10.75 -7.37
N ALA A 111 -7.87 10.83 -6.09
CA ALA A 111 -6.46 10.95 -5.72
C ALA A 111 -5.69 9.68 -6.09
N PRO A 112 -4.64 9.76 -6.93
CA PRO A 112 -3.95 8.58 -7.47
C PRO A 112 -3.45 7.61 -6.40
N PHE A 113 -2.87 8.12 -5.32
CA PHE A 113 -2.40 7.26 -4.24
C PHE A 113 -3.52 6.44 -3.62
N TYR A 114 -4.63 7.08 -3.24
CA TYR A 114 -5.74 6.36 -2.62
C TYR A 114 -6.46 5.43 -3.60
N PHE A 115 -6.49 5.80 -4.87
CA PHE A 115 -7.05 4.91 -5.89
C PHE A 115 -6.26 3.61 -5.97
N PHE A 116 -4.92 3.70 -6.11
CA PHE A 116 -4.05 2.53 -6.30
C PHE A 116 -3.67 1.87 -4.96
N SER A 117 -2.93 2.56 -4.09
CA SER A 117 -2.43 1.97 -2.85
C SER A 117 -3.50 1.83 -1.77
N GLY A 118 -4.49 2.75 -1.75
CA GLY A 118 -5.58 2.70 -0.77
C GLY A 118 -6.67 1.69 -1.09
N GLY A 119 -6.80 1.22 -2.34
CA GLY A 119 -7.93 0.38 -2.70
C GLY A 119 -7.80 -0.36 -4.03
N PHE A 120 -6.58 -0.75 -4.43
CA PHE A 120 -6.35 -1.53 -5.64
C PHE A 120 -5.18 -2.50 -5.49
N PHE A 121 -3.96 -2.03 -5.23
CA PHE A 121 -2.80 -2.89 -5.09
C PHE A 121 -2.80 -3.69 -3.78
N VAL A 122 -2.16 -4.86 -3.81
CA VAL A 122 -1.92 -5.71 -2.65
C VAL A 122 -0.78 -5.13 -1.83
N VAL A 123 -1.10 -4.07 -1.07
CA VAL A 123 -0.14 -3.33 -0.22
C VAL A 123 -0.78 -2.99 1.14
N PRO A 124 -0.01 -2.81 2.21
CA PRO A 124 -0.53 -2.58 3.55
C PRO A 124 -1.40 -1.32 3.71
N ASP A 125 -1.35 -0.40 2.76
CA ASP A 125 -2.09 0.87 2.78
C ASP A 125 -3.61 0.69 2.67
N GLY A 126 -4.09 -0.38 2.02
CA GLY A 126 -5.53 -0.66 1.92
C GLY A 126 -6.21 -0.79 3.28
N PRO A 127 -5.86 -1.80 4.10
CA PRO A 127 -6.45 -1.97 5.43
C PRO A 127 -6.06 -0.85 6.40
N LEU A 128 -4.86 -0.24 6.27
CA LEU A 128 -4.45 0.92 7.06
C LEU A 128 -5.41 2.11 6.85
N ASN A 129 -5.72 2.46 5.62
CA ASN A 129 -6.60 3.59 5.30
C ASN A 129 -8.02 3.37 5.85
N LEU A 130 -8.54 2.14 5.77
CA LEU A 130 -9.83 1.81 6.39
C LEU A 130 -9.76 2.01 7.91
N GLY A 131 -8.71 1.51 8.56
CA GLY A 131 -8.50 1.69 10.00
C GLY A 131 -8.45 3.17 10.39
N ILE A 132 -7.67 3.99 9.68
CA ILE A 132 -7.54 5.43 9.94
C ILE A 132 -8.88 6.15 9.75
N ALA A 133 -9.62 5.86 8.69
CA ALA A 133 -10.92 6.47 8.45
C ALA A 133 -11.93 6.10 9.56
N LEU A 134 -11.98 4.83 9.98
CA LEU A 134 -12.83 4.38 11.09
C LEU A 134 -12.44 5.04 12.41
N VAL A 135 -11.13 5.19 12.71
CA VAL A 135 -10.66 5.94 13.89
C VAL A 135 -11.19 7.36 13.84
N GLY A 136 -11.05 8.07 12.71
CA GLY A 136 -11.57 9.42 12.53
C GLY A 136 -13.08 9.50 12.78
N LEU A 137 -13.85 8.58 12.23
CA LEU A 137 -15.31 8.51 12.44
C LEU A 137 -15.65 8.28 13.92
N CYS A 138 -15.00 7.31 14.58
CA CYS A 138 -15.23 7.00 15.99
C CYS A 138 -14.93 8.21 16.88
N ILE A 139 -13.82 8.90 16.66
CA ILE A 139 -13.42 10.08 17.44
C ILE A 139 -14.47 11.21 17.30
N ILE A 140 -14.98 11.46 16.10
CA ILE A 140 -16.03 12.45 15.89
C ILE A 140 -17.32 12.03 16.61
N LYS A 141 -17.77 10.79 16.44
CA LYS A 141 -19.00 10.28 17.05
C LYS A 141 -18.94 10.29 18.58
N LEU A 142 -17.80 9.95 19.17
CA LEU A 142 -17.60 9.92 20.62
C LEU A 142 -17.56 11.31 21.25
N ASN A 143 -16.93 12.28 20.59
CA ASN A 143 -16.68 13.60 21.20
C ASN A 143 -17.77 14.62 20.92
N PHE A 144 -18.46 14.57 19.77
CA PHE A 144 -19.34 15.63 19.31
C PHE A 144 -20.83 15.24 19.21
N GLU A 145 -21.14 13.96 19.25
CA GLU A 145 -22.53 13.51 19.29
C GLU A 145 -22.90 12.99 20.68
N ASN A 146 -24.11 13.28 21.14
CA ASN A 146 -24.71 12.63 22.30
C ASN A 146 -25.27 11.28 21.85
N ASN A 147 -24.41 10.29 21.74
CA ASN A 147 -24.71 9.04 21.10
C ASN A 147 -25.12 7.99 22.16
N LYS A 148 -26.33 7.43 22.03
CA LYS A 148 -26.76 6.28 22.87
C LYS A 148 -25.87 5.03 22.67
N ASN A 149 -25.05 5.01 21.59
CA ASN A 149 -24.21 3.89 21.19
C ASN A 149 -22.70 4.12 21.46
N GLU A 150 -22.34 4.90 22.50
CA GLU A 150 -20.94 5.20 22.82
C GLU A 150 -20.09 3.92 23.02
N ASN A 151 -20.65 2.91 23.67
CA ASN A 151 -19.94 1.62 23.88
C ASN A 151 -19.60 0.94 22.56
N PHE A 152 -20.50 0.99 21.57
CA PHE A 152 -20.24 0.48 20.23
C PHE A 152 -19.09 1.24 19.56
N PHE A 153 -19.07 2.58 19.64
CA PHE A 153 -17.98 3.36 19.04
C PHE A 153 -16.65 3.20 19.76
N LEU A 154 -16.63 2.91 21.06
CA LEU A 154 -15.41 2.55 21.78
C LEU A 154 -14.87 1.19 21.31
N LEU A 155 -15.72 0.18 21.16
CA LEU A 155 -15.31 -1.12 20.62
C LEU A 155 -14.84 -1.03 19.18
N LEU A 156 -15.55 -0.26 18.34
CA LEU A 156 -15.18 -0.01 16.95
C LEU A 156 -13.85 0.73 16.88
N LEU A 157 -13.57 1.68 17.78
CA LEU A 157 -12.29 2.37 17.88
C LEU A 157 -11.15 1.38 18.19
N GLY A 158 -11.35 0.46 19.15
CA GLY A 158 -10.38 -0.58 19.46
C GLY A 158 -10.09 -1.48 18.27
N PHE A 159 -11.11 -1.93 17.56
CA PHE A 159 -10.98 -2.71 16.33
C PHE A 159 -10.28 -1.92 15.23
N SER A 160 -10.60 -0.63 15.07
CA SER A 160 -9.97 0.24 14.06
C SER A 160 -8.49 0.46 14.34
N LEU A 161 -8.10 0.63 15.61
CA LEU A 161 -6.69 0.69 16.01
C LEU A 161 -5.97 -0.63 15.80
N ALA A 162 -6.62 -1.78 16.11
CA ALA A 162 -6.07 -3.09 15.83
C ALA A 162 -5.83 -3.29 14.31
N LEU A 163 -6.75 -2.81 13.47
CA LEU A 163 -6.60 -2.82 12.03
C LEU A 163 -5.41 -1.95 11.57
N CYS A 164 -5.23 -0.75 12.15
CA CYS A 164 -4.08 0.10 11.86
C CYS A 164 -2.76 -0.57 12.26
N PHE A 165 -2.66 -1.10 13.48
CA PHE A 165 -1.44 -1.71 14.02
C PHE A 165 -1.05 -2.99 13.28
N GLY A 166 -2.04 -3.80 12.91
CA GLY A 166 -1.82 -5.02 12.14
C GLY A 166 -1.53 -4.79 10.65
N SER A 167 -1.71 -3.56 10.14
CA SER A 167 -1.52 -3.26 8.72
C SER A 167 -0.13 -2.71 8.41
N LYS A 168 0.30 -1.67 9.11
CA LYS A 168 1.56 -0.96 8.81
C LYS A 168 2.10 -0.30 10.07
N TYR A 169 3.42 -0.21 10.21
CA TYR A 169 4.05 0.46 11.37
C TYR A 169 3.57 1.90 11.59
N GLN A 170 3.21 2.59 10.53
CA GLN A 170 2.61 3.92 10.57
C GLN A 170 1.29 4.00 11.37
N GLY A 171 0.60 2.89 11.52
CA GLY A 171 -0.60 2.77 12.36
C GLY A 171 -0.38 3.19 13.81
N PHE A 172 0.84 3.02 14.35
CA PHE A 172 1.20 3.47 15.71
C PHE A 172 1.06 4.97 15.89
N LEU A 173 1.37 5.74 14.85
CA LEU A 173 1.28 7.19 14.89
C LEU A 173 -0.18 7.68 14.98
N ILE A 174 -1.12 6.88 14.47
CA ILE A 174 -2.56 7.12 14.66
C ILE A 174 -2.96 6.89 16.12
N GLY A 175 -2.38 5.87 16.76
CA GLY A 175 -2.55 5.65 18.21
C GLY A 175 -2.06 6.85 19.04
N LEU A 176 -0.91 7.44 18.68
CA LEU A 176 -0.43 8.69 19.29
C LEU A 176 -1.40 9.85 19.02
N GLY A 177 -1.97 9.96 17.82
CA GLY A 177 -3.02 10.93 17.52
C GLY A 177 -4.25 10.77 18.40
N CYS A 178 -4.70 9.52 18.66
CA CYS A 178 -5.79 9.23 19.59
C CYS A 178 -5.44 9.66 21.02
N LEU A 179 -4.21 9.47 21.46
CA LEU A 179 -3.74 9.93 22.77
C LEU A 179 -3.78 11.47 22.87
N LEU A 180 -3.32 12.20 21.85
CA LEU A 180 -3.43 13.65 21.81
C LEU A 180 -4.88 14.11 21.89
N VAL A 181 -5.78 13.49 21.14
CA VAL A 181 -7.22 13.78 21.20
C VAL A 181 -7.77 13.49 22.59
N LEU A 182 -7.41 12.38 23.22
CA LEU A 182 -7.87 12.04 24.57
C LEU A 182 -7.43 13.09 25.60
N ILE A 183 -6.18 13.58 25.52
CA ILE A 183 -5.62 14.58 26.45
C ILE A 183 -6.44 15.87 26.40
N ILE A 184 -6.84 16.33 25.22
CA ILE A 184 -7.57 17.60 25.06
C ILE A 184 -9.10 17.46 25.15
N SER A 185 -9.62 16.22 25.06
CA SER A 185 -11.07 15.96 25.06
C SER A 185 -11.72 16.39 26.36
N LYS A 186 -12.81 17.17 26.25
CA LYS A 186 -13.67 17.50 27.40
C LYS A 186 -14.36 16.26 27.99
N LYS A 187 -14.52 15.20 27.22
CA LYS A 187 -15.11 13.92 27.65
C LYS A 187 -14.05 12.96 28.22
N ARG A 188 -12.77 13.36 28.37
CA ARG A 188 -11.68 12.48 28.85
C ARG A 188 -12.05 11.71 30.11
N ASN A 189 -12.43 12.41 31.18
CA ASN A 189 -12.76 11.79 32.47
C ASN A 189 -13.98 10.86 32.40
N PHE A 190 -14.89 11.12 31.49
CA PHE A 190 -16.03 10.25 31.22
C PHE A 190 -15.56 8.94 30.55
N PHE A 191 -14.70 8.99 29.54
CA PHE A 191 -14.18 7.79 28.88
C PHE A 191 -13.32 6.94 29.82
N LEU A 192 -12.43 7.56 30.61
CA LEU A 192 -11.56 6.86 31.56
C LEU A 192 -12.33 6.10 32.65
N LYS A 193 -13.59 6.46 32.93
CA LYS A 193 -14.47 5.74 33.86
C LYS A 193 -15.24 4.58 33.23
N LYS A 194 -15.22 4.43 31.89
CA LYS A 194 -15.98 3.39 31.20
C LYS A 194 -15.18 2.10 31.05
N PRO A 195 -15.72 0.92 31.44
CA PRO A 195 -15.06 -0.36 31.18
C PRO A 195 -14.77 -0.61 29.69
N TYR A 196 -15.66 -0.16 28.80
CA TYR A 196 -15.50 -0.28 27.35
C TYR A 196 -14.30 0.49 26.80
N PHE A 197 -13.81 1.52 27.50
CA PHE A 197 -12.56 2.19 27.14
C PHE A 197 -11.35 1.24 27.32
N TYR A 198 -11.29 0.51 28.40
CA TYR A 198 -10.20 -0.46 28.64
C TYR A 198 -10.31 -1.67 27.71
N LEU A 199 -11.55 -2.10 27.39
CA LEU A 199 -11.75 -3.12 26.36
C LEU A 199 -11.31 -2.64 24.98
N CYS A 200 -11.53 -1.37 24.62
CA CYS A 200 -11.00 -0.74 23.41
C CYS A 200 -9.45 -0.86 23.35
N LEU A 201 -8.75 -0.53 24.45
CA LEU A 201 -7.30 -0.66 24.53
C LEU A 201 -6.86 -2.12 24.39
N LEU A 202 -7.55 -3.04 25.02
CA LEU A 202 -7.25 -4.48 24.91
C LEU A 202 -7.39 -4.98 23.47
N ILE A 203 -8.47 -4.61 22.77
CA ILE A 203 -8.68 -4.97 21.36
C ILE A 203 -7.58 -4.37 20.48
N ALA A 204 -7.20 -3.11 20.71
CA ALA A 204 -6.10 -2.46 19.97
C ALA A 204 -4.77 -3.22 20.17
N LEU A 205 -4.47 -3.66 21.40
CA LEU A 205 -3.28 -4.45 21.70
C LEU A 205 -3.27 -5.81 21.00
N VAL A 206 -4.43 -6.47 20.85
CA VAL A 206 -4.53 -7.73 20.09
C VAL A 206 -4.06 -7.56 18.65
N GLY A 207 -4.33 -6.41 18.02
CA GLY A 207 -3.82 -6.11 16.68
C GLY A 207 -2.29 -5.90 16.61
N LEU A 208 -1.68 -5.54 17.73
CA LEU A 208 -0.24 -5.29 17.86
C LEU A 208 0.55 -6.56 18.18
N LEU A 209 -0.02 -7.43 19.03
CA LEU A 209 0.67 -8.59 19.58
C LEU A 209 1.33 -9.51 18.54
N PRO A 210 0.69 -9.87 17.41
CA PRO A 210 1.32 -10.73 16.41
C PRO A 210 2.66 -10.19 15.92
N THR A 211 2.71 -8.88 15.64
CA THR A 211 3.94 -8.21 15.19
C THR A 211 5.02 -8.19 16.26
N ILE A 212 4.67 -7.95 17.51
CA ILE A 212 5.63 -7.94 18.64
C ILE A 212 6.19 -9.33 18.87
N ILE A 213 5.32 -10.36 18.94
CA ILE A 213 5.74 -11.76 19.17
C ILE A 213 6.69 -12.21 18.04
N TRP A 214 6.35 -11.93 16.79
CA TRP A 214 7.19 -12.31 15.66
C TRP A 214 8.57 -11.62 15.72
N ASN A 215 8.60 -10.31 15.98
CA ASN A 215 9.85 -9.56 16.07
C ASN A 215 10.72 -10.00 17.26
N HIS A 216 10.11 -10.30 18.42
CA HIS A 216 10.83 -10.84 19.56
C HIS A 216 11.54 -12.17 19.19
N ASN A 217 10.84 -13.05 18.47
CA ASN A 217 11.39 -14.34 18.04
C ASN A 217 12.40 -14.26 16.89
N ASN A 218 12.56 -13.09 16.25
CA ASN A 218 13.47 -12.82 15.13
C ASN A 218 14.35 -11.61 15.40
N ASP A 219 14.85 -11.45 16.62
CA ASP A 219 15.87 -10.46 17.02
C ASP A 219 15.53 -9.01 16.67
N TRP A 220 14.23 -8.66 16.65
CA TRP A 220 13.72 -7.32 16.32
C TRP A 220 14.12 -6.84 14.93
N ILE A 221 14.32 -7.75 13.99
CA ILE A 221 14.90 -7.46 12.68
C ILE A 221 14.08 -6.45 11.86
N SER A 222 12.74 -6.46 11.96
CA SER A 222 11.91 -5.50 11.26
C SER A 222 12.13 -4.07 11.76
N PHE A 223 12.27 -3.89 13.07
CA PHE A 223 12.53 -2.56 13.66
C PHE A 223 13.95 -2.09 13.34
N LYS A 224 14.94 -2.97 13.39
CA LYS A 224 16.31 -2.68 12.95
C LYS A 224 16.34 -2.24 11.48
N PHE A 225 15.64 -2.96 10.61
CA PHE A 225 15.53 -2.62 9.19
C PHE A 225 14.86 -1.26 8.95
N GLN A 226 13.74 -0.96 9.64
CA GLN A 226 13.10 0.35 9.51
C GLN A 226 13.99 1.49 10.03
N GLY A 227 14.71 1.27 11.13
CA GLY A 227 15.65 2.23 11.72
C GLY A 227 16.89 2.48 10.85
N SER A 228 17.40 1.46 10.13
CA SER A 228 18.60 1.59 9.28
C SER A 228 18.40 2.46 8.03
N ARG A 229 17.17 2.91 7.77
CA ARG A 229 16.86 3.81 6.65
C ARG A 229 17.14 5.28 6.95
N GLN A 230 17.39 5.63 8.20
CA GLN A 230 17.70 7.00 8.59
C GLN A 230 19.18 7.33 8.32
N ASN A 231 19.42 8.39 7.55
CA ASN A 231 20.70 9.08 7.47
C ASN A 231 20.53 10.36 8.28
N ASN A 232 21.45 10.69 9.16
CA ASN A 232 21.32 11.86 10.07
C ASN A 232 21.63 13.21 9.39
N GLU A 233 21.65 13.28 8.07
CA GLU A 233 21.95 14.50 7.31
C GLU A 233 20.67 15.18 6.86
N ILE A 234 20.52 16.47 7.19
CA ILE A 234 19.37 17.27 6.75
C ILE A 234 19.56 17.65 5.28
N ASN A 235 18.64 17.23 4.43
CA ASN A 235 18.61 17.59 3.02
C ASN A 235 17.28 18.28 2.65
N LEU A 236 17.32 19.60 2.49
CA LEU A 236 16.14 20.39 2.13
C LEU A 236 15.58 20.09 0.73
N LEU A 237 16.39 19.57 -0.20
CA LEU A 237 15.90 19.13 -1.49
C LEU A 237 14.91 17.97 -1.36
N ASN A 238 15.10 17.09 -0.38
CA ASN A 238 14.17 16.02 -0.10
C ASN A 238 12.78 16.57 0.25
N PHE A 239 12.70 17.69 0.99
CA PHE A 239 11.42 18.35 1.27
C PHE A 239 10.72 18.81 -0.01
N VAL A 240 11.45 19.37 -0.97
CA VAL A 240 10.89 19.76 -2.28
C VAL A 240 10.39 18.54 -3.05
N TYR A 241 11.17 17.45 -3.09
CA TYR A 241 10.74 16.18 -3.71
C TYR A 241 9.50 15.60 -3.04
N MET A 242 9.42 15.68 -1.72
CA MET A 242 8.22 15.27 -0.97
C MET A 242 6.99 16.07 -1.40
N LEU A 243 7.09 17.40 -1.48
CA LEU A 243 5.98 18.27 -1.90
C LEU A 243 5.53 17.96 -3.33
N ILE A 244 6.47 17.78 -4.26
CA ILE A 244 6.16 17.41 -5.65
C ILE A 244 5.45 16.05 -5.69
N GLY A 245 5.97 15.06 -4.96
CA GLY A 245 5.34 13.74 -4.86
C GLY A 245 3.93 13.81 -4.29
N LEU A 246 3.71 14.59 -3.23
CA LEU A 246 2.38 14.80 -2.66
C LEU A 246 1.41 15.46 -3.66
N MET A 247 1.88 16.44 -4.45
CA MET A 247 1.05 17.07 -5.49
C MET A 247 0.61 16.08 -6.57
N ILE A 248 1.47 15.12 -6.93
CA ILE A 248 1.13 14.08 -7.90
C ILE A 248 0.18 13.05 -7.29
N TYR A 249 0.45 12.60 -6.07
CA TYR A 249 -0.31 11.53 -5.41
C TYR A 249 -1.67 11.97 -4.89
N LEU A 250 -1.80 13.22 -4.39
CA LEU A 250 -3.02 13.73 -3.76
C LEU A 250 -3.76 14.78 -4.59
N LEU A 251 -3.19 15.21 -5.73
CA LEU A 251 -3.54 16.39 -6.51
C LEU A 251 -3.14 17.71 -5.81
N PRO A 252 -2.66 18.73 -6.54
CA PRO A 252 -2.07 19.94 -5.95
C PRO A 252 -2.99 20.68 -4.98
N GLN A 253 -4.27 20.79 -5.30
CA GLN A 253 -5.24 21.54 -4.51
C GLN A 253 -5.57 20.85 -3.17
N THR A 254 -5.52 19.52 -3.12
CA THR A 254 -5.74 18.74 -1.89
C THR A 254 -4.62 19.00 -0.86
N LEU A 255 -3.44 19.39 -1.31
CA LEU A 255 -2.33 19.79 -0.45
C LEU A 255 -2.40 21.29 -0.09
N ILE A 256 -2.50 22.18 -1.09
CA ILE A 256 -2.33 23.62 -0.92
C ILE A 256 -3.48 24.23 -0.11
N ILE A 257 -4.74 23.89 -0.42
CA ILE A 257 -5.90 24.53 0.21
C ILE A 257 -5.98 24.22 1.72
N PRO A 258 -5.83 22.94 2.19
CA PRO A 258 -5.81 22.67 3.63
C PRO A 258 -4.63 23.31 4.36
N LEU A 259 -3.44 23.40 3.74
CA LEU A 259 -2.29 24.03 4.37
C LEU A 259 -2.52 25.54 4.61
N VAL A 260 -3.02 26.26 3.60
CA VAL A 260 -3.36 27.68 3.76
C VAL A 260 -4.41 27.89 4.86
N ASN A 261 -5.44 27.06 4.89
CA ASN A 261 -6.48 27.16 5.89
C ASN A 261 -6.04 26.66 7.28
N PHE A 262 -5.08 25.76 7.38
CA PHE A 262 -4.53 25.31 8.64
C PHE A 262 -3.94 26.48 9.43
N PHE A 263 -3.20 27.39 8.79
CA PHE A 263 -2.69 28.59 9.45
C PHE A 263 -3.81 29.54 9.92
N HIS A 264 -4.91 29.63 9.15
CA HIS A 264 -6.08 30.39 9.58
C HIS A 264 -6.81 29.73 10.78
N LEU A 265 -6.94 28.41 10.77
CA LEU A 265 -7.53 27.63 11.87
C LEU A 265 -6.68 27.76 13.15
N LEU A 266 -5.37 27.61 13.06
CA LEU A 266 -4.45 27.82 14.18
C LEU A 266 -4.60 29.25 14.75
N ARG A 267 -4.52 30.27 13.91
CA ARG A 267 -4.66 31.66 14.31
C ARG A 267 -5.99 31.94 15.04
N ASN A 268 -7.08 31.38 14.53
CA ASN A 268 -8.42 31.54 15.11
C ASN A 268 -8.57 30.72 16.40
N HIS A 269 -7.91 29.58 16.49
CA HIS A 269 -7.90 28.72 17.67
C HIS A 269 -7.16 29.39 18.84
N PHE A 270 -6.01 30.04 18.60
CA PHE A 270 -5.28 30.81 19.62
C PHE A 270 -6.00 32.08 20.07
N LYS A 271 -6.94 32.60 19.28
CA LYS A 271 -7.76 33.79 19.62
C LYS A 271 -9.01 33.49 20.43
N GLY A 272 -9.51 32.28 20.42
CA GLY A 272 -10.69 31.85 21.15
C GLY A 272 -10.84 30.34 21.11
N PHE A 273 -10.35 29.68 22.16
CA PHE A 273 -10.28 28.23 22.27
C PHE A 273 -11.68 27.60 22.26
N ASN A 274 -12.26 27.39 21.08
CA ASN A 274 -13.48 26.62 20.95
C ASN A 274 -13.11 25.16 20.64
N ASN A 275 -12.95 24.32 21.72
CA ASN A 275 -12.66 22.89 21.63
C ASN A 275 -13.80 22.08 20.96
N ASN A 276 -14.79 22.72 20.34
CA ASN A 276 -15.93 22.08 19.68
C ASN A 276 -15.79 22.04 18.15
N ASN A 277 -14.56 21.86 17.64
CA ASN A 277 -14.34 21.77 16.20
C ASN A 277 -13.92 20.35 15.81
N GLN A 278 -14.79 19.63 15.10
CA GLN A 278 -14.54 18.28 14.58
C GLN A 278 -13.31 18.21 13.69
N GLU A 279 -13.06 19.24 12.87
CA GLU A 279 -11.92 19.31 11.97
C GLU A 279 -10.60 19.35 12.76
N PHE A 280 -10.56 20.07 13.88
CA PHE A 280 -9.39 20.12 14.72
C PHE A 280 -8.99 18.75 15.29
N TYR A 281 -9.98 17.92 15.67
CA TYR A 281 -9.71 16.56 16.15
C TYR A 281 -9.17 15.65 15.02
N LEU A 282 -9.66 15.79 13.79
CA LEU A 282 -9.11 15.07 12.64
C LEU A 282 -7.67 15.49 12.34
N ILE A 283 -7.35 16.78 12.45
CA ILE A 283 -5.98 17.29 12.29
C ILE A 283 -5.06 16.73 13.38
N LEU A 284 -5.51 16.70 14.63
CA LEU A 284 -4.73 16.12 15.73
C LEU A 284 -4.42 14.64 15.54
N LEU A 285 -5.40 13.88 15.00
CA LEU A 285 -5.17 12.47 14.65
C LEU A 285 -4.14 12.31 13.53
N ALA A 286 -4.16 13.21 12.54
CA ALA A 286 -3.27 13.20 11.39
C ALA A 286 -1.84 13.65 11.73
N LEU A 287 -1.73 14.58 12.70
CA LEU A 287 -0.50 15.34 13.00
C LEU A 287 0.73 14.47 13.28
N PRO A 288 0.68 13.42 14.15
CA PRO A 288 1.87 12.61 14.41
C PRO A 288 2.42 11.94 13.16
N ASN A 289 1.54 11.43 12.28
CA ASN A 289 1.96 10.79 11.04
C ASN A 289 2.60 11.81 10.08
N ILE A 290 1.95 12.95 9.86
CA ILE A 290 2.47 14.01 8.99
C ILE A 290 3.81 14.54 9.51
N PHE A 291 3.90 14.82 10.81
CA PHE A 291 5.09 15.39 11.44
C PHE A 291 6.29 14.43 11.38
N VAL A 292 6.11 13.20 11.85
CA VAL A 292 7.20 12.21 11.92
C VAL A 292 7.72 11.90 10.51
N PHE A 293 6.85 11.66 9.54
CA PHE A 293 7.31 11.35 8.18
C PHE A 293 7.85 12.56 7.42
N THR A 294 7.45 13.77 7.75
CA THR A 294 8.11 14.98 7.23
C THR A 294 9.55 15.04 7.73
N ILE A 295 9.80 14.80 9.02
CA ILE A 295 11.16 14.79 9.58
C ILE A 295 11.99 13.67 8.93
N ILE A 296 11.47 12.44 8.91
CA ILE A 296 12.16 11.30 8.29
C ILE A 296 12.51 11.59 6.82
N PHE A 297 11.63 12.26 6.09
CA PHE A 297 11.87 12.59 4.69
C PHE A 297 13.01 13.59 4.50
N ILE A 298 13.09 14.59 5.36
CA ILE A 298 14.14 15.61 5.34
C ILE A 298 15.50 15.02 5.75
N THR A 299 15.51 13.98 6.60
CA THR A 299 16.73 13.41 7.19
C THR A 299 17.17 12.10 6.55
N SER A 300 16.54 11.64 5.46
CA SER A 300 16.87 10.37 4.82
C SER A 300 16.70 10.39 3.30
N ASP A 301 17.68 9.89 2.58
CA ASP A 301 17.64 9.74 1.11
C ASP A 301 16.90 8.46 0.65
N LYS A 302 16.50 7.58 1.58
CA LYS A 302 15.85 6.30 1.30
C LYS A 302 14.34 6.32 1.55
N THR A 303 13.71 7.48 1.44
CA THR A 303 12.28 7.67 1.72
C THR A 303 11.48 7.87 0.44
N PHE A 304 10.18 7.59 0.54
CA PHE A 304 9.25 7.78 -0.56
C PHE A 304 8.13 8.75 -0.16
N PRO A 305 7.72 9.69 -1.04
CA PRO A 305 6.69 10.69 -0.73
C PRO A 305 5.37 10.10 -0.24
N HIS A 306 5.04 8.86 -0.61
CA HIS A 306 3.81 8.21 -0.21
C HIS A 306 3.75 7.80 1.28
N TRP A 307 4.86 7.83 2.02
CA TRP A 307 4.84 7.43 3.44
C TRP A 307 4.10 8.41 4.34
N ILE A 308 4.04 9.68 3.97
CA ILE A 308 3.30 10.69 4.75
C ILE A 308 1.78 10.66 4.47
N ILE A 309 1.36 10.07 3.33
CA ILE A 309 -0.01 10.18 2.81
C ILE A 309 -1.09 9.56 3.72
N PRO A 310 -0.85 8.47 4.48
CA PRO A 310 -1.87 7.96 5.40
C PRO A 310 -2.38 9.02 6.39
N GLY A 311 -1.52 9.95 6.86
CA GLY A 311 -1.95 11.08 7.69
C GLY A 311 -2.89 12.05 6.96
N TRP A 312 -2.70 12.26 5.66
CA TRP A 312 -3.53 13.13 4.84
C TRP A 312 -4.96 12.61 4.61
N LEU A 313 -5.23 11.32 4.86
CA LEU A 313 -6.54 10.74 4.68
C LEU A 313 -7.63 11.47 5.48
N LEU A 314 -7.31 11.85 6.72
CA LEU A 314 -8.24 12.57 7.60
C LEU A 314 -8.44 14.05 7.21
N ILE A 315 -7.57 14.57 6.35
CA ILE A 315 -7.70 15.92 5.78
C ILE A 315 -8.67 15.94 4.58
N VAL A 316 -8.91 14.79 3.94
CA VAL A 316 -9.83 14.68 2.78
C VAL A 316 -11.22 15.25 3.04
N PRO A 317 -11.94 14.92 4.16
CA PRO A 317 -13.25 15.50 4.43
C PRO A 317 -13.20 17.01 4.72
N ILE A 318 -12.10 17.49 5.31
CA ILE A 318 -11.87 18.93 5.55
C ILE A 318 -11.70 19.65 4.21
N PHE A 319 -10.89 19.11 3.32
CA PHE A 319 -10.71 19.64 1.97
C PHE A 319 -12.03 19.62 1.17
N ALA A 320 -12.81 18.55 1.27
CA ALA A 320 -14.13 18.47 0.62
C ALA A 320 -15.07 19.59 1.08
N LYS A 321 -15.11 19.87 2.38
CA LYS A 321 -15.86 21.00 2.94
C LYS A 321 -15.39 22.34 2.36
N GLN A 322 -14.08 22.55 2.32
CA GLN A 322 -13.47 23.77 1.78
C GLN A 322 -13.75 23.92 0.29
N LEU A 323 -13.65 22.85 -0.49
CA LEU A 323 -13.90 22.86 -1.92
C LEU A 323 -15.34 23.22 -2.27
N ILE A 324 -16.31 22.76 -1.46
CA ILE A 324 -17.74 23.09 -1.64
C ILE A 324 -18.04 24.51 -1.15
N GLY A 325 -17.48 24.92 -0.02
CA GLY A 325 -17.66 26.25 0.59
C GLY A 325 -17.06 27.39 -0.23
N ILE A 326 -16.15 27.10 -1.16
CA ILE A 326 -15.59 28.08 -2.07
C ILE A 326 -16.68 28.47 -3.08
N ILE A 327 -17.21 29.67 -2.95
CA ILE A 327 -18.19 30.28 -3.85
C ILE A 327 -17.69 30.34 -5.29
N ASN A 328 -16.36 30.35 -5.50
CA ASN A 328 -15.74 30.49 -6.80
C ASN A 328 -15.73 29.14 -7.56
N ARG A 329 -16.59 29.02 -8.58
CA ARG A 329 -16.63 27.86 -9.51
C ARG A 329 -15.28 27.55 -10.12
N THR A 330 -14.43 28.56 -10.35
CA THR A 330 -13.09 28.43 -10.95
C THR A 330 -12.21 27.45 -10.19
N ARG A 331 -12.21 27.45 -8.84
CA ARG A 331 -11.39 26.51 -8.04
C ARG A 331 -11.82 25.05 -8.17
N ARG A 332 -13.13 24.79 -8.31
CA ARG A 332 -13.65 23.44 -8.59
C ARG A 332 -13.22 22.97 -9.98
N TYR A 333 -13.30 23.84 -10.98
CA TYR A 333 -12.83 23.52 -12.32
C TYR A 333 -11.33 23.26 -12.35
N LEU A 334 -10.52 24.06 -11.63
CA LEU A 334 -9.08 23.83 -11.49
C LEU A 334 -8.76 22.48 -10.84
N TYR A 335 -9.54 22.07 -9.82
CA TYR A 335 -9.38 20.75 -9.19
C TYR A 335 -9.71 19.62 -10.18
N LEU A 336 -10.84 19.71 -10.86
CA LEU A 336 -11.24 18.69 -11.84
C LEU A 336 -10.30 18.66 -13.06
N SER A 337 -9.83 19.79 -13.54
CA SER A 337 -8.87 19.83 -14.66
C SER A 337 -7.52 19.25 -14.28
N SER A 338 -7.00 19.50 -13.07
CA SER A 338 -5.77 18.87 -12.59
C SER A 338 -5.94 17.35 -12.44
N ALA A 339 -7.10 16.89 -11.97
CA ALA A 339 -7.42 15.48 -11.91
C ALA A 339 -7.43 14.84 -13.30
N ILE A 340 -8.13 15.45 -14.26
CA ILE A 340 -8.18 14.99 -15.66
C ILE A 340 -6.76 14.92 -16.25
N LEU A 341 -5.94 15.95 -16.05
CA LEU A 341 -4.56 15.96 -16.54
C LEU A 341 -3.73 14.82 -15.95
N ILE A 342 -3.73 14.66 -14.62
CA ILE A 342 -2.94 13.62 -13.94
C ILE A 342 -3.44 12.22 -14.34
N TRP A 343 -4.75 12.00 -14.41
CA TRP A 343 -5.30 10.73 -14.85
C TRP A 343 -5.04 10.45 -16.32
N GLY A 344 -5.04 11.50 -17.18
CA GLY A 344 -4.62 11.39 -18.58
C GLY A 344 -3.17 10.91 -18.69
N LEU A 345 -2.25 11.53 -17.96
CA LEU A 345 -0.84 11.11 -17.91
C LEU A 345 -0.67 9.69 -17.35
N LEU A 346 -1.34 9.35 -16.26
CA LEU A 346 -1.31 7.98 -15.70
C LEU A 346 -1.85 6.95 -16.69
N SER A 347 -2.94 7.25 -17.39
CA SER A 347 -3.49 6.37 -18.43
C SER A 347 -2.49 6.14 -19.56
N ILE A 348 -1.81 7.18 -20.01
CA ILE A 348 -0.75 7.07 -21.02
C ILE A 348 0.40 6.17 -20.50
N LEU A 349 0.82 6.35 -19.24
CA LEU A 349 1.86 5.51 -18.62
C LEU A 349 1.42 4.04 -18.48
N ILE A 350 0.17 3.77 -18.09
CA ILE A 350 -0.39 2.42 -18.03
C ILE A 350 -0.42 1.78 -19.44
N ILE A 351 -0.90 2.51 -20.44
CA ILE A 351 -0.88 2.03 -21.85
C ILE A 351 0.55 1.79 -22.28
N HIS A 352 1.47 2.71 -21.98
CA HIS A 352 2.88 2.55 -22.29
C HIS A 352 3.50 1.32 -21.64
N SER A 353 3.14 1.02 -20.39
CA SER A 353 3.66 -0.15 -19.68
C SER A 353 3.37 -1.47 -20.40
N GLN A 354 2.27 -1.54 -21.16
CA GLN A 354 1.86 -2.73 -21.90
C GLN A 354 2.28 -2.68 -23.39
N THR A 355 2.30 -1.51 -24.00
CA THR A 355 2.50 -1.34 -25.46
C THR A 355 3.86 -0.80 -25.85
N GLY A 356 4.58 -0.14 -24.93
CA GLY A 356 5.83 0.54 -25.23
C GLY A 356 5.69 1.75 -26.15
N ILE A 357 4.49 2.37 -26.24
CA ILE A 357 4.17 3.44 -27.21
C ILE A 357 5.05 4.69 -27.07
N LEU A 358 5.46 5.05 -25.83
CA LEU A 358 6.28 6.23 -25.55
C LEU A 358 7.78 6.02 -25.81
N THR A 359 8.24 4.82 -26.12
CA THR A 359 9.66 4.59 -26.39
C THR A 359 10.07 5.20 -27.72
N ILE A 360 10.72 6.33 -27.63
CA ILE A 360 11.36 7.02 -28.74
C ILE A 360 12.71 6.38 -29.05
N SER A 361 13.35 5.71 -28.09
CA SER A 361 14.67 5.09 -28.21
C SER A 361 14.60 3.61 -28.62
N LYS A 362 15.58 3.20 -29.42
CA LYS A 362 15.92 1.80 -29.69
C LYS A 362 16.32 1.13 -28.38
N ASN A 363 16.04 -0.21 -28.22
CA ASN A 363 16.51 -0.99 -27.07
C ASN A 363 17.93 -0.63 -26.62
N PRO A 364 18.20 -0.50 -25.34
CA PRO A 364 17.40 -0.86 -24.15
C PRO A 364 16.49 0.29 -23.66
N PRO A 365 15.42 -0.02 -22.87
CA PRO A 365 14.67 1.02 -22.21
C PRO A 365 15.58 1.76 -21.23
N PRO A 366 15.37 3.08 -21.08
CA PRO A 366 16.18 3.86 -20.15
C PRO A 366 15.96 3.38 -18.72
N LYS A 367 17.01 3.40 -17.89
CA LYS A 367 16.96 2.97 -16.49
C LYS A 367 15.93 3.73 -15.63
N TRP A 368 15.53 4.94 -16.07
CA TRP A 368 14.52 5.77 -15.42
C TRP A 368 13.08 5.40 -15.76
N ASP A 369 12.84 4.43 -16.66
CA ASP A 369 11.50 3.97 -17.00
C ASP A 369 10.92 3.11 -15.87
N ASN A 370 10.33 3.75 -14.87
CA ASN A 370 9.69 3.08 -13.73
C ASN A 370 8.48 2.23 -14.13
N THR A 371 7.96 2.38 -15.37
CA THR A 371 6.89 1.50 -15.85
C THR A 371 7.37 0.07 -16.12
N LEU A 372 8.69 -0.18 -16.06
CA LEU A 372 9.27 -1.52 -16.10
C LEU A 372 8.85 -2.40 -14.91
N GLU A 373 8.39 -1.83 -13.80
CA GLU A 373 7.78 -2.60 -12.70
C GLU A 373 6.47 -3.27 -13.08
N LEU A 374 5.81 -2.79 -14.15
CA LEU A 374 4.57 -3.33 -14.71
C LEU A 374 4.80 -4.31 -15.88
N ILE A 375 5.99 -4.90 -16.00
CA ILE A 375 6.28 -5.90 -17.01
C ILE A 375 5.38 -7.11 -16.83
N ASN A 376 4.79 -7.59 -17.93
CA ASN A 376 4.01 -8.82 -17.93
C ASN A 376 4.93 -10.05 -17.94
N TRP A 377 4.99 -10.78 -16.84
CA TRP A 377 5.77 -12.02 -16.69
C TRP A 377 5.08 -13.27 -17.26
N LYS A 378 3.81 -13.21 -17.67
CA LYS A 378 3.01 -14.36 -18.15
C LYS A 378 3.67 -15.13 -19.30
N PRO A 379 4.40 -14.51 -20.26
CA PRO A 379 5.11 -15.26 -21.30
C PRO A 379 6.14 -16.27 -20.77
N LEU A 380 6.64 -16.08 -19.55
CA LEU A 380 7.59 -17.01 -18.91
C LEU A 380 6.89 -18.27 -18.33
N LYS A 381 5.56 -18.24 -18.09
CA LYS A 381 4.86 -19.33 -17.38
C LYS A 381 5.03 -20.67 -18.06
N GLN A 382 4.69 -20.78 -19.34
CA GLN A 382 4.72 -22.05 -20.08
C GLN A 382 6.16 -22.61 -20.24
N PRO A 383 7.17 -21.83 -20.66
CA PRO A 383 8.56 -22.30 -20.68
C PRO A 383 9.04 -22.82 -19.33
N LEU A 384 8.75 -22.10 -18.24
CA LEU A 384 9.14 -22.50 -16.91
C LEU A 384 8.44 -23.79 -16.44
N GLN A 385 7.14 -23.92 -16.69
CA GLN A 385 6.38 -25.15 -16.41
C GLN A 385 6.94 -26.36 -17.15
N ASN A 386 7.29 -26.23 -18.43
CA ASN A 386 7.85 -27.31 -19.23
C ASN A 386 9.19 -27.79 -18.66
N ILE A 387 10.08 -26.85 -18.25
CA ILE A 387 11.36 -27.19 -17.64
C ILE A 387 11.16 -27.85 -16.28
N VAL A 388 10.30 -27.30 -15.43
CA VAL A 388 9.98 -27.89 -14.13
C VAL A 388 9.48 -29.31 -14.28
N LYS A 389 8.53 -29.54 -15.21
CA LYS A 389 7.98 -30.88 -15.48
C LYS A 389 9.07 -31.87 -15.90
N SER A 390 9.97 -31.49 -16.83
CA SER A 390 11.07 -32.35 -17.28
C SER A 390 12.10 -32.66 -16.17
N LYS A 391 12.27 -31.77 -15.17
CA LYS A 391 13.20 -31.96 -14.07
C LYS A 391 12.57 -32.59 -12.84
N SER A 392 11.25 -32.58 -12.71
CA SER A 392 10.53 -33.24 -11.61
C SER A 392 10.65 -34.76 -11.61
N GLU A 393 11.00 -35.36 -12.74
CA GLU A 393 11.35 -36.78 -12.85
C GLU A 393 12.64 -37.15 -12.12
N ILE A 394 13.53 -36.18 -11.89
CA ILE A 394 14.84 -36.36 -11.26
C ILE A 394 14.75 -36.13 -9.73
N GLY A 395 13.78 -35.33 -9.27
CA GLY A 395 13.64 -35.00 -7.86
C GLY A 395 12.71 -33.80 -7.62
N LYS A 396 12.60 -33.38 -6.35
CA LYS A 396 11.79 -32.20 -5.99
C LYS A 396 12.43 -30.92 -6.53
N VAL A 397 11.80 -30.30 -7.54
CA VAL A 397 12.30 -29.07 -8.16
C VAL A 397 12.08 -27.88 -7.24
N LYS A 398 13.11 -27.06 -7.10
CA LYS A 398 13.07 -25.72 -6.45
C LYS A 398 13.16 -24.62 -7.51
N LEU A 399 12.69 -23.45 -7.16
CA LEU A 399 12.88 -22.24 -7.95
C LEU A 399 13.88 -21.31 -7.25
N ALA A 400 14.59 -20.49 -8.01
CA ALA A 400 15.48 -19.47 -7.48
C ALA A 400 15.39 -18.19 -8.32
N ALA A 401 15.71 -17.06 -7.71
CA ALA A 401 15.87 -15.79 -8.38
C ALA A 401 16.99 -14.97 -7.73
N PHE A 402 17.51 -13.98 -8.44
CA PHE A 402 18.57 -13.14 -7.86
C PHE A 402 18.03 -12.20 -6.78
N THR A 403 16.87 -11.59 -7.03
CA THR A 403 16.30 -10.58 -6.13
C THR A 403 14.96 -11.04 -5.58
N TRP A 404 14.54 -10.44 -4.46
CA TRP A 404 13.23 -10.69 -3.86
C TRP A 404 12.06 -10.30 -4.79
N THR A 405 12.25 -9.28 -5.65
CA THR A 405 11.25 -8.86 -6.64
C THR A 405 11.06 -9.91 -7.72
N GLU A 406 12.16 -10.44 -8.28
CA GLU A 406 12.11 -11.54 -9.25
C GLU A 406 11.51 -12.80 -8.60
N ALA A 407 11.88 -13.09 -7.35
CA ALA A 407 11.37 -14.24 -6.61
C ALA A 407 9.86 -14.16 -6.39
N GLY A 408 9.34 -12.98 -6.03
CA GLY A 408 7.90 -12.74 -5.91
C GLY A 408 7.16 -13.03 -7.22
N GLN A 409 7.65 -12.46 -8.33
CA GLN A 409 7.07 -12.67 -9.66
C GLN A 409 7.11 -14.13 -10.11
N VAL A 410 8.24 -14.80 -9.95
CA VAL A 410 8.41 -16.22 -10.33
C VAL A 410 7.52 -17.11 -9.46
N SER A 411 7.44 -16.87 -8.16
CA SER A 411 6.62 -17.64 -7.24
C SER A 411 5.12 -17.54 -7.60
N THR A 412 4.61 -16.32 -7.77
CA THR A 412 3.20 -16.08 -8.15
C THR A 412 2.87 -16.63 -9.54
N LEU A 413 3.80 -16.51 -10.49
CA LEU A 413 3.65 -17.05 -11.83
C LEU A 413 3.47 -18.58 -11.83
N MET A 414 4.13 -19.27 -10.91
CA MET A 414 4.07 -20.71 -10.70
C MET A 414 3.03 -21.12 -9.63
N ASP A 415 2.05 -20.27 -9.38
CA ASP A 415 0.95 -20.49 -8.45
C ASP A 415 1.43 -20.79 -7.02
N ASN A 416 2.60 -20.26 -6.63
CA ASN A 416 3.25 -20.44 -5.32
C ASN A 416 3.41 -21.92 -4.88
N LYS A 417 3.60 -22.84 -5.82
CA LYS A 417 3.65 -24.29 -5.57
C LYS A 417 5.04 -24.81 -5.25
N TYR A 418 6.07 -24.01 -5.46
CA TYR A 418 7.48 -24.41 -5.36
C TYR A 418 8.20 -23.60 -4.29
N ASP A 419 9.14 -24.25 -3.60
CA ASP A 419 10.06 -23.53 -2.72
C ASP A 419 10.90 -22.57 -3.56
N ILE A 420 11.08 -21.34 -3.08
CA ILE A 420 11.86 -20.33 -3.78
C ILE A 420 13.05 -19.85 -2.96
N ILE A 421 14.19 -19.73 -3.64
CA ILE A 421 15.46 -19.29 -3.08
C ILE A 421 15.80 -17.92 -3.68
N VAL A 422 16.21 -16.98 -2.85
CA VAL A 422 16.76 -15.69 -3.30
C VAL A 422 18.26 -15.71 -3.08
N VAL A 423 19.02 -15.49 -4.16
CA VAL A 423 20.48 -15.65 -4.16
C VAL A 423 21.18 -14.40 -3.68
N GLU A 424 20.65 -13.22 -4.00
CA GLU A 424 21.28 -11.92 -3.73
C GLU A 424 20.26 -10.86 -3.31
N GLY A 425 20.77 -9.74 -2.80
CA GLY A 425 19.98 -8.56 -2.50
C GLY A 425 19.86 -8.26 -1.00
N ARG A 426 18.98 -7.30 -0.68
CA ARG A 426 18.67 -6.93 0.70
C ARG A 426 17.93 -8.04 1.43
N GLU A 427 17.91 -7.99 2.76
CA GLU A 427 17.04 -8.81 3.59
C GLU A 427 15.57 -8.70 3.19
N HIS A 428 14.85 -9.81 3.28
CA HIS A 428 13.45 -9.96 2.85
C HIS A 428 12.81 -11.20 3.50
N HIS A 429 11.48 -11.30 3.47
CA HIS A 429 10.77 -12.36 4.19
C HIS A 429 11.00 -13.79 3.64
N PHE A 430 11.43 -13.97 2.38
CA PHE A 430 11.77 -15.31 1.86
C PHE A 430 12.82 -16.06 2.68
N GLN A 431 13.62 -15.36 3.49
CA GLN A 431 14.62 -15.97 4.39
C GLN A 431 13.96 -16.69 5.57
N PHE A 432 12.74 -16.28 5.95
CA PHE A 432 11.99 -16.82 7.10
C PHE A 432 10.95 -17.87 6.69
N LEU A 433 10.79 -18.14 5.40
CA LEU A 433 9.89 -19.19 4.93
C LEU A 433 10.52 -20.57 5.23
N LYS A 434 9.67 -21.52 5.63
CA LYS A 434 10.07 -22.93 5.74
C LYS A 434 10.41 -23.46 4.34
N LYS A 435 11.60 -23.97 4.19
CA LYS A 435 12.12 -24.57 2.95
C LYS A 435 12.29 -26.07 3.13
N SER A 436 12.17 -26.81 2.03
CA SER A 436 12.54 -28.21 2.01
C SER A 436 14.06 -28.35 2.14
N GLU A 437 14.52 -29.19 3.06
CA GLU A 437 15.95 -29.52 3.23
C GLU A 437 16.48 -30.44 2.11
N ILE A 438 15.60 -31.02 1.30
CA ILE A 438 15.96 -31.97 0.24
C ILE A 438 16.70 -31.21 -0.87
N MET A 439 17.95 -31.59 -1.12
CA MET A 439 18.69 -31.10 -2.29
C MET A 439 18.02 -31.60 -3.57
N GLY A 440 17.97 -30.77 -4.59
CA GLY A 440 17.30 -31.11 -5.83
C GLY A 440 17.55 -30.11 -6.95
N PRO A 441 17.11 -30.42 -8.19
CA PRO A 441 17.26 -29.52 -9.31
C PRO A 441 16.60 -28.18 -9.01
N THR A 442 17.37 -27.10 -9.11
CA THR A 442 16.92 -25.73 -8.86
C THR A 442 16.96 -24.94 -10.16
N ILE A 443 15.81 -24.36 -10.53
CA ILE A 443 15.70 -23.53 -11.73
C ILE A 443 15.79 -22.06 -11.30
N LEU A 444 16.88 -21.41 -11.67
CA LEU A 444 17.11 -20.01 -11.37
C LEU A 444 16.65 -19.14 -12.54
N VAL A 445 15.88 -18.12 -12.24
CA VAL A 445 15.38 -17.10 -13.17
C VAL A 445 16.12 -15.79 -12.95
N LYS A 446 16.71 -15.22 -14.01
CA LYS A 446 17.29 -13.88 -14.01
C LYS A 446 16.67 -13.02 -15.08
N LEU A 447 16.06 -11.91 -14.69
CA LEU A 447 15.55 -10.91 -15.62
C LEU A 447 16.65 -9.91 -15.99
N SER A 448 16.87 -9.74 -17.28
CA SER A 448 17.76 -8.70 -17.84
C SER A 448 16.91 -7.70 -18.60
N LEU A 449 16.92 -6.44 -18.14
CA LEU A 449 16.17 -5.35 -18.77
C LEU A 449 16.98 -4.76 -19.94
N GLY A 450 16.41 -4.72 -21.12
CA GLY A 450 16.84 -3.93 -22.26
C GLY A 450 18.16 -4.28 -22.91
N LYS A 451 18.91 -5.23 -22.42
CA LYS A 451 20.15 -5.73 -23.05
C LYS A 451 20.07 -7.24 -23.23
N LYS A 452 20.74 -7.75 -24.27
CA LYS A 452 20.99 -9.19 -24.33
C LYS A 452 21.71 -9.59 -23.02
N PRO A 453 21.21 -10.63 -22.31
CA PRO A 453 21.78 -11.04 -21.04
C PRO A 453 23.25 -11.45 -21.25
N ASN A 454 24.12 -10.99 -20.37
CA ASN A 454 25.49 -11.51 -20.34
C ASN A 454 25.51 -12.84 -19.55
N ASN A 455 24.99 -13.88 -20.20
CA ASN A 455 24.84 -15.20 -19.58
C ASN A 455 26.17 -15.77 -19.10
N LYS A 456 27.31 -15.45 -19.75
CA LYS A 456 28.65 -15.89 -19.30
C LYS A 456 29.02 -15.29 -17.95
N SER A 457 28.75 -13.98 -17.75
CA SER A 457 29.01 -13.34 -16.46
C SER A 457 28.09 -13.87 -15.36
N ILE A 458 26.80 -14.06 -15.68
CA ILE A 458 25.83 -14.63 -14.74
C ILE A 458 26.24 -16.05 -14.36
N LEU A 459 26.59 -16.88 -15.34
CA LEU A 459 27.00 -18.26 -15.12
C LEU A 459 28.27 -18.37 -14.25
N ASN A 460 29.26 -17.49 -14.47
CA ASN A 460 30.45 -17.43 -13.64
C ASN A 460 30.12 -17.12 -12.16
N ARG A 461 29.14 -16.26 -11.89
CA ARG A 461 28.69 -16.00 -10.54
C ARG A 461 27.96 -17.20 -9.93
N LEU A 462 27.16 -17.92 -10.73
CA LEU A 462 26.40 -19.09 -10.28
C LEU A 462 27.31 -20.29 -10.01
N LYS A 463 28.46 -20.42 -10.71
CA LYS A 463 29.44 -21.47 -10.49
C LYS A 463 30.08 -21.43 -9.10
N VAL A 464 29.99 -20.33 -8.38
CA VAL A 464 30.37 -20.24 -6.97
C VAL A 464 29.47 -21.09 -6.08
N PHE A 465 28.18 -21.22 -6.46
CA PHE A 465 27.18 -22.00 -5.73
C PHE A 465 27.09 -23.46 -6.25
N ASP A 466 27.22 -23.66 -7.54
CA ASP A 466 27.23 -24.96 -8.21
C ASP A 466 28.16 -24.94 -9.42
N SER A 467 29.24 -25.71 -9.36
CA SER A 467 30.24 -25.82 -10.47
C SER A 467 29.60 -26.31 -11.78
N ASN A 468 28.52 -27.10 -11.70
CA ASN A 468 27.77 -27.67 -12.81
C ASN A 468 26.63 -26.76 -13.32
N ALA A 469 26.54 -25.51 -12.82
CA ALA A 469 25.56 -24.56 -13.25
C ALA A 469 25.57 -24.39 -14.78
N GLN A 470 24.43 -24.51 -15.42
CA GLN A 470 24.28 -24.36 -16.88
C GLN A 470 23.06 -23.53 -17.27
N ILE A 471 23.18 -22.85 -18.41
CA ILE A 471 22.00 -22.16 -18.99
C ILE A 471 21.12 -23.17 -19.71
N ILE A 472 19.79 -23.05 -19.49
CA ILE A 472 18.81 -23.88 -20.15
C ILE A 472 18.23 -23.13 -21.37
N GLN A 473 17.72 -21.92 -21.14
CA GLN A 473 16.95 -21.18 -22.14
C GLN A 473 16.93 -19.67 -21.82
N ASN A 474 16.78 -18.86 -22.88
CA ASN A 474 16.41 -17.45 -22.78
C ASN A 474 14.96 -17.27 -23.28
N VAL A 475 14.15 -16.56 -22.52
CA VAL A 475 12.75 -16.22 -22.87
C VAL A 475 12.64 -14.73 -23.04
N SER A 476 12.25 -14.28 -24.24
CA SER A 476 12.02 -12.87 -24.52
C SER A 476 10.69 -12.40 -23.92
N ILE A 477 10.73 -11.26 -23.22
CA ILE A 477 9.55 -10.58 -22.70
C ILE A 477 9.36 -9.31 -23.51
N LYS A 478 8.16 -9.16 -24.11
CA LYS A 478 7.84 -8.08 -25.03
C LYS A 478 6.85 -7.10 -24.41
N ARG A 479 6.93 -5.85 -24.83
CA ARG A 479 5.88 -4.84 -24.74
C ARG A 479 5.41 -4.53 -26.16
N GLY A 480 4.16 -4.86 -26.47
CA GLY A 480 3.72 -4.86 -27.86
C GLY A 480 4.64 -5.71 -28.74
N ASN A 481 5.21 -5.13 -29.79
CA ASN A 481 6.12 -5.83 -30.70
C ASN A 481 7.60 -5.72 -30.35
N LYS A 482 7.96 -4.98 -29.26
CA LYS A 482 9.36 -4.74 -28.90
C LYS A 482 9.80 -5.65 -27.75
N GLU A 483 10.99 -6.23 -27.88
CA GLU A 483 11.65 -6.95 -26.80
C GLU A 483 12.18 -5.96 -25.76
N TYR A 484 11.74 -6.07 -24.51
CA TYR A 484 12.08 -5.18 -23.43
C TYR A 484 12.94 -5.82 -22.37
N ALA A 485 12.75 -7.10 -22.19
CA ALA A 485 13.52 -7.87 -21.21
C ALA A 485 13.74 -9.28 -21.71
N THR A 486 14.76 -9.93 -21.20
CA THR A 486 15.04 -11.36 -21.41
C THR A 486 15.14 -12.04 -20.06
N ALA A 487 14.32 -13.07 -19.84
CA ALA A 487 14.47 -13.96 -18.70
C ALA A 487 15.41 -15.10 -19.10
N SER A 488 16.58 -15.20 -18.44
CA SER A 488 17.52 -16.32 -18.58
C SER A 488 17.24 -17.36 -17.51
N LEU A 489 17.09 -18.60 -17.92
CA LEU A 489 16.81 -19.76 -17.07
C LEU A 489 18.07 -20.61 -16.93
N PHE A 490 18.47 -20.89 -15.70
CA PHE A 490 19.64 -21.67 -15.35
C PHE A 490 19.24 -22.89 -14.52
N LEU A 491 19.94 -24.00 -14.71
CA LEU A 491 19.85 -25.19 -13.86
C LEU A 491 21.01 -25.18 -12.86
N LEU A 492 20.67 -25.46 -11.62
CA LEU A 492 21.58 -25.61 -10.47
C LEU A 492 21.14 -26.83 -9.66
N ASN A 493 22.06 -27.44 -8.93
CA ASN A 493 21.78 -28.48 -7.93
C ASN A 493 22.06 -27.87 -6.54
N LEU A 494 21.05 -27.25 -5.94
CA LEU A 494 21.14 -26.56 -4.63
C LEU A 494 20.31 -27.25 -3.57
#